data_393e04f7d6cce2bcb379d761f088c521
#
_entry.id   393e04f7d6cce2bcb379d761f088c521
#
_cell.length_a   1.000
_cell.length_b   1.000
_cell.length_c   1.000
_cell.angle_alpha   90.00
_cell.angle_beta   90.00
_cell.angle_gamma   90.00
#
_symmetry.space_group_name_H-M   'P 1'
#
loop_
_entity.id
_entity.type
_entity.pdbx_description
1 polymer ?
#
loop_
_entity_poly.entity_id
_entity_poly.type
_entity_poly.pdbx_seq_one_letter_code
_entity_poly.pdbx_strand_id
1 'polypeptide(L)'
;METYDLIVVGLGAVGSAALCHSALRGARVLGIDRFQPPHEFGSSHGETRITRQAIGEGAEFVPLVLRANVLWQALEAATGQELLVQNGGLILLDAADHADAHGQGAAFYRQTVDCAKRFGIAHQLLTADEVRQRFPQFVLENGGEAYLEPGAGILFPERCVAAQLSLAGQNRAELRTDEIVTEIITNSAGVAVRTNRSQYGAAAVILTPGPWMAPWASTICGLGEAHFAVYRQTLYWFALQENQPRFSPEQMPVFIWNSARVEKGFYGFPSLDGVSLKVATEQLEVLSSPDQGSVAIAPEQAQDFYNGQVRVSLRGLTSRCIRATTCLYTVVPDHRFVIDHGIDSERVWFASACSGHGFKHSAAVGEALAQKALGELPTVDLLPFARQRFS
;
A
#
# COMPACT_ATOMS: atom_id res chain seq x y z
N MET A 1 -15.92 -4.75 32.39
CA MET A 1 -15.05 -4.49 31.22
C MET A 1 -15.00 -5.78 30.41
N GLU A 2 -15.41 -5.72 29.14
CA GLU A 2 -15.27 -6.87 28.25
C GLU A 2 -13.80 -7.14 27.98
N THR A 3 -13.44 -8.44 27.89
CA THR A 3 -12.05 -8.87 27.71
C THR A 3 -11.92 -9.73 26.46
N TYR A 4 -10.81 -9.52 25.74
CA TYR A 4 -10.46 -10.18 24.48
C TYR A 4 -9.07 -10.80 24.58
N ASP A 5 -8.77 -11.75 23.71
CA ASP A 5 -7.38 -12.23 23.54
C ASP A 5 -6.56 -11.14 22.85
N LEU A 6 -7.19 -10.44 21.89
CA LEU A 6 -6.53 -9.40 21.09
C LEU A 6 -7.50 -8.28 20.72
N ILE A 7 -7.02 -7.03 20.77
CA ILE A 7 -7.68 -5.88 20.17
C ILE A 7 -6.82 -5.34 19.03
N VAL A 8 -7.44 -5.08 17.86
CA VAL A 8 -6.80 -4.44 16.70
C VAL A 8 -7.36 -3.03 16.55
N VAL A 9 -6.49 -2.02 16.60
CA VAL A 9 -6.82 -0.60 16.48
C VAL A 9 -6.42 -0.08 15.10
N GLY A 10 -7.41 0.40 14.34
CA GLY A 10 -7.29 0.79 12.94
C GLY A 10 -7.44 -0.42 12.01
N LEU A 11 -8.53 -0.44 11.22
CA LEU A 11 -8.94 -1.56 10.38
C LEU A 11 -8.75 -1.28 8.88
N GLY A 12 -7.71 -0.50 8.54
CA GLY A 12 -7.23 -0.35 7.17
C GLY A 12 -6.54 -1.61 6.66
N ALA A 13 -5.67 -1.47 5.66
CA ALA A 13 -5.03 -2.60 4.97
C ALA A 13 -4.33 -3.61 5.89
N VAL A 14 -3.56 -3.14 6.87
CA VAL A 14 -2.82 -4.02 7.80
C VAL A 14 -3.73 -4.53 8.92
N GLY A 15 -4.55 -3.65 9.50
CA GLY A 15 -5.37 -4.01 10.64
C GLY A 15 -6.52 -4.97 10.29
N SER A 16 -7.15 -4.83 9.13
CA SER A 16 -8.15 -5.79 8.65
C SER A 16 -7.54 -7.18 8.44
N ALA A 17 -6.30 -7.24 7.90
CA ALA A 17 -5.56 -8.50 7.78
C ALA A 17 -5.21 -9.09 9.16
N ALA A 18 -4.70 -8.27 10.09
CA ALA A 18 -4.37 -8.72 11.44
C ALA A 18 -5.61 -9.26 12.18
N LEU A 19 -6.74 -8.56 12.09
CA LEU A 19 -8.00 -9.01 12.68
C LEU A 19 -8.46 -10.35 12.08
N CYS A 20 -8.43 -10.46 10.74
CA CYS A 20 -8.83 -11.66 10.02
C CYS A 20 -7.96 -12.86 10.43
N HIS A 21 -6.65 -12.72 10.39
CA HIS A 21 -5.72 -13.79 10.74
C HIS A 21 -5.78 -14.19 12.22
N SER A 22 -6.12 -13.27 13.11
CA SER A 22 -6.33 -13.58 14.54
C SER A 22 -7.64 -14.36 14.76
N ALA A 23 -8.73 -13.94 14.10
CA ALA A 23 -10.00 -14.63 14.16
C ALA A 23 -9.92 -16.06 13.57
N LEU A 24 -9.23 -16.23 12.44
CA LEU A 24 -8.98 -17.55 11.83
C LEU A 24 -8.17 -18.49 12.73
N ARG A 25 -7.40 -17.96 13.68
CA ARG A 25 -6.68 -18.74 14.72
C ARG A 25 -7.54 -19.06 15.94
N GLY A 26 -8.82 -18.67 15.92
CA GLY A 26 -9.77 -18.94 16.98
C GLY A 26 -9.65 -17.99 18.19
N ALA A 27 -8.87 -16.93 18.11
CA ALA A 27 -8.77 -15.94 19.15
C ALA A 27 -10.08 -15.12 19.26
N ARG A 28 -10.47 -14.75 20.48
CA ARG A 28 -11.54 -13.78 20.72
C ARG A 28 -11.01 -12.38 20.43
N VAL A 29 -11.38 -11.80 19.31
CA VAL A 29 -10.79 -10.56 18.80
C VAL A 29 -11.80 -9.43 18.65
N LEU A 30 -11.37 -8.21 18.97
CA LEU A 30 -12.10 -6.98 18.75
C LEU A 30 -11.31 -6.08 17.78
N GLY A 31 -11.96 -5.63 16.72
CA GLY A 31 -11.46 -4.57 15.85
C GLY A 31 -12.11 -3.25 16.18
N ILE A 32 -11.32 -2.18 16.30
CA ILE A 32 -11.81 -0.82 16.56
C ILE A 32 -11.30 0.11 15.46
N ASP A 33 -12.19 0.87 14.83
CA ASP A 33 -11.85 1.89 13.86
C ASP A 33 -12.60 3.19 14.12
N ARG A 34 -11.93 4.32 13.84
CA ARG A 34 -12.54 5.65 13.98
C ARG A 34 -13.58 5.95 12.91
N PHE A 35 -13.61 5.15 11.83
CA PHE A 35 -14.54 5.24 10.71
C PHE A 35 -15.19 3.87 10.44
N GLN A 36 -15.92 3.77 9.33
CA GLN A 36 -16.48 2.50 8.83
C GLN A 36 -15.63 1.98 7.65
N PRO A 37 -14.67 1.06 7.88
CA PRO A 37 -13.85 0.53 6.80
C PRO A 37 -14.63 -0.45 5.89
N PRO A 38 -14.35 -0.47 4.56
CA PRO A 38 -13.41 0.42 3.87
C PRO A 38 -13.93 1.86 3.73
N HIS A 39 -13.05 2.86 3.86
CA HIS A 39 -13.39 4.27 3.81
C HIS A 39 -12.35 5.08 3.02
N GLU A 40 -12.66 6.32 2.65
CA GLU A 40 -11.83 7.19 1.80
C GLU A 40 -10.95 8.20 2.58
N PHE A 41 -10.86 8.09 3.91
CA PHE A 41 -10.14 9.05 4.74
C PHE A 41 -8.66 8.72 4.96
N GLY A 42 -8.24 7.49 4.65
CA GLY A 42 -6.89 6.99 4.90
C GLY A 42 -6.08 6.71 3.65
N SER A 43 -5.32 5.61 3.71
CA SER A 43 -4.38 5.20 2.64
C SER A 43 -4.89 4.03 1.79
N SER A 44 -6.03 3.40 2.14
CA SER A 44 -6.46 2.10 1.58
C SER A 44 -7.70 2.21 0.69
N HIS A 45 -7.71 3.21 -0.20
CA HIS A 45 -8.82 3.46 -1.13
C HIS A 45 -8.32 3.94 -2.51
N GLY A 46 -9.24 4.21 -3.45
CA GLY A 46 -8.95 4.71 -4.78
C GLY A 46 -8.86 3.60 -5.84
N GLU A 47 -9.65 2.55 -5.69
CA GLU A 47 -9.93 1.42 -6.60
C GLU A 47 -8.79 0.42 -6.78
N THR A 48 -7.55 0.86 -6.94
CA THR A 48 -6.45 -0.02 -7.37
C THR A 48 -5.15 0.28 -6.64
N ARG A 49 -4.34 -0.78 -6.45
CA ARG A 49 -2.93 -0.71 -6.01
C ARG A 49 -2.10 -1.65 -6.87
N ILE A 50 -0.88 -1.21 -7.23
CA ILE A 50 0.09 -2.09 -7.90
C ILE A 50 0.57 -3.15 -6.92
N THR A 51 0.55 -4.42 -7.34
CA THR A 51 1.33 -5.49 -6.72
C THR A 51 2.41 -5.96 -7.68
N ARG A 52 3.58 -6.29 -7.16
CA ARG A 52 4.73 -6.86 -7.86
C ARG A 52 5.59 -7.63 -6.88
N GLN A 53 6.35 -8.59 -7.34
CA GLN A 53 7.17 -9.47 -6.49
C GLN A 53 8.61 -8.96 -6.35
N ALA A 54 9.19 -8.44 -7.42
CA ALA A 54 10.48 -7.78 -7.36
C ALA A 54 10.32 -6.36 -6.84
N ILE A 55 10.97 -6.07 -5.71
CA ILE A 55 10.77 -4.83 -4.95
C ILE A 55 12.02 -3.95 -5.06
N GLY A 56 11.90 -2.86 -5.81
CA GLY A 56 12.98 -1.89 -6.02
C GLY A 56 13.28 -1.03 -4.80
N GLU A 57 12.39 -0.98 -3.82
CA GLU A 57 12.57 -0.29 -2.55
C GLU A 57 13.50 -1.05 -1.58
N GLY A 58 13.69 -2.36 -1.79
CA GLY A 58 14.61 -3.16 -0.99
C GLY A 58 14.31 -4.66 -0.99
N ALA A 59 15.34 -5.46 -0.92
CA ALA A 59 15.24 -6.92 -0.94
C ALA A 59 14.51 -7.51 0.29
N GLU A 60 14.53 -6.81 1.40
CA GLU A 60 13.84 -7.17 2.64
C GLU A 60 12.31 -7.20 2.51
N PHE A 61 11.75 -6.51 1.53
CA PHE A 61 10.32 -6.52 1.25
C PHE A 61 9.86 -7.73 0.44
N VAL A 62 10.78 -8.41 -0.26
CA VAL A 62 10.42 -9.53 -1.15
C VAL A 62 9.76 -10.69 -0.40
N PRO A 63 10.26 -11.15 0.76
CA PRO A 63 9.55 -12.20 1.53
C PRO A 63 8.13 -11.78 1.92
N LEU A 64 7.90 -10.51 2.27
CA LEU A 64 6.57 -10.00 2.61
C LEU A 64 5.61 -10.07 1.42
N VAL A 65 6.02 -9.62 0.23
CA VAL A 65 5.12 -9.62 -0.93
C VAL A 65 4.87 -11.02 -1.46
N LEU A 66 5.85 -11.91 -1.43
CA LEU A 66 5.66 -13.31 -1.82
C LEU A 66 4.65 -14.00 -0.89
N ARG A 67 4.76 -13.78 0.43
CA ARG A 67 3.76 -14.28 1.39
C ARG A 67 2.40 -13.63 1.17
N ALA A 68 2.35 -12.32 0.96
CA ALA A 68 1.10 -11.60 0.72
C ALA A 68 0.36 -12.12 -0.52
N ASN A 69 1.06 -12.45 -1.61
CA ASN A 69 0.43 -13.03 -2.80
C ASN A 69 -0.26 -14.36 -2.52
N VAL A 70 0.35 -15.23 -1.71
CA VAL A 70 -0.28 -16.48 -1.26
C VAL A 70 -1.54 -16.19 -0.44
N LEU A 71 -1.48 -15.19 0.43
CA LEU A 71 -2.61 -14.81 1.29
C LEU A 71 -3.75 -14.15 0.51
N TRP A 72 -3.45 -13.34 -0.51
CA TRP A 72 -4.48 -12.76 -1.40
C TRP A 72 -5.23 -13.84 -2.16
N GLN A 73 -4.51 -14.82 -2.74
CA GLN A 73 -5.14 -15.96 -3.43
C GLN A 73 -5.97 -16.83 -2.47
N ALA A 74 -5.48 -17.07 -1.26
CA ALA A 74 -6.25 -17.80 -0.25
C ALA A 74 -7.53 -17.05 0.16
N LEU A 75 -7.47 -15.71 0.27
CA LEU A 75 -8.62 -14.88 0.57
C LEU A 75 -9.65 -14.88 -0.57
N GLU A 76 -9.19 -14.81 -1.83
CA GLU A 76 -10.06 -14.98 -3.01
C GLU A 76 -10.79 -16.33 -2.97
N ALA A 77 -10.05 -17.41 -2.73
CA ALA A 77 -10.63 -18.75 -2.66
C ALA A 77 -11.65 -18.89 -1.51
N ALA A 78 -11.39 -18.26 -0.36
CA ALA A 78 -12.28 -18.32 0.81
C ALA A 78 -13.55 -17.45 0.66
N THR A 79 -13.48 -16.36 -0.13
CA THR A 79 -14.57 -15.38 -0.21
C THR A 79 -15.31 -15.37 -1.56
N GLY A 80 -14.71 -15.99 -2.60
CA GLY A 80 -15.23 -15.95 -3.96
C GLY A 80 -15.16 -14.56 -4.62
N GLN A 81 -14.40 -13.63 -4.03
CA GLN A 81 -14.27 -12.26 -4.55
C GLN A 81 -12.99 -12.12 -5.38
N GLU A 82 -13.03 -11.37 -6.46
CA GLU A 82 -11.86 -10.98 -7.23
C GLU A 82 -11.13 -9.83 -6.50
N LEU A 83 -9.96 -10.11 -5.95
CA LEU A 83 -9.13 -9.19 -5.18
C LEU A 83 -7.82 -8.84 -5.88
N LEU A 84 -7.35 -9.74 -6.75
CA LEU A 84 -6.07 -9.66 -7.45
C LEU A 84 -6.27 -10.00 -8.93
N VAL A 85 -5.87 -9.09 -9.82
CA VAL A 85 -5.77 -9.34 -11.27
C VAL A 85 -4.31 -9.31 -11.67
N GLN A 86 -3.76 -10.46 -12.07
CA GLN A 86 -2.39 -10.58 -12.56
C GLN A 86 -2.34 -10.26 -14.06
N ASN A 87 -2.20 -8.98 -14.40
CA ASN A 87 -2.11 -8.48 -15.77
C ASN A 87 -0.69 -8.06 -16.19
N GLY A 88 0.31 -8.37 -15.34
CA GLY A 88 1.70 -7.97 -15.51
C GLY A 88 2.00 -6.58 -14.95
N GLY A 89 3.29 -6.30 -14.76
CA GLY A 89 3.80 -5.01 -14.31
C GLY A 89 5.01 -4.59 -15.14
N LEU A 90 4.99 -3.35 -15.62
CA LEU A 90 6.03 -2.76 -16.46
C LEU A 90 6.73 -1.63 -15.71
N ILE A 91 8.04 -1.72 -15.52
CA ILE A 91 8.84 -0.64 -14.98
C ILE A 91 9.68 -0.10 -16.12
N LEU A 92 9.47 1.18 -16.48
CA LEU A 92 10.12 1.83 -17.61
C LEU A 92 11.27 2.71 -17.13
N LEU A 93 12.35 2.71 -17.91
CA LEU A 93 13.54 3.53 -17.72
C LEU A 93 13.87 4.23 -19.04
N ASP A 94 13.95 5.56 -19.04
CA ASP A 94 14.34 6.32 -20.21
C ASP A 94 15.85 6.26 -20.47
N ALA A 95 16.26 6.46 -21.72
CA ALA A 95 17.67 6.48 -22.11
C ALA A 95 18.48 7.55 -21.34
N ALA A 96 17.89 8.70 -21.07
CA ALA A 96 18.52 9.77 -20.29
C ALA A 96 18.86 9.36 -18.86
N ASP A 97 18.04 8.49 -18.25
CA ASP A 97 18.25 8.01 -16.89
C ASP A 97 19.41 7.02 -16.76
N HIS A 98 19.81 6.36 -17.86
CA HIS A 98 21.02 5.53 -17.88
C HIS A 98 22.29 6.33 -17.66
N ALA A 99 22.34 7.58 -18.15
CA ALA A 99 23.48 8.47 -18.00
C ALA A 99 23.62 8.98 -16.55
N ASP A 100 22.52 9.06 -15.82
CA ASP A 100 22.50 9.37 -14.38
C ASP A 100 22.51 8.07 -13.55
N ALA A 101 23.70 7.47 -13.46
CA ALA A 101 23.89 6.22 -12.70
C ALA A 101 23.48 6.31 -11.21
N HIS A 102 23.34 7.51 -10.69
CA HIS A 102 22.93 7.80 -9.30
C HIS A 102 21.49 8.33 -9.19
N GLY A 103 20.79 8.53 -10.30
CA GLY A 103 19.40 8.95 -10.33
C GLY A 103 18.47 7.93 -9.66
N GLN A 104 17.50 8.41 -8.92
CA GLN A 104 16.57 7.55 -8.17
C GLN A 104 15.84 6.56 -9.09
N GLY A 105 15.46 6.95 -10.30
CA GLY A 105 14.79 6.10 -11.28
C GLY A 105 15.65 4.92 -11.73
N ALA A 106 16.90 5.18 -12.10
CA ALA A 106 17.84 4.14 -12.51
C ALA A 106 18.22 3.21 -11.35
N ALA A 107 18.38 3.75 -10.13
CA ALA A 107 18.64 2.93 -8.95
C ALA A 107 17.48 1.98 -8.66
N PHE A 108 16.25 2.49 -8.68
CA PHE A 108 15.04 1.70 -8.49
C PHE A 108 14.89 0.58 -9.54
N TYR A 109 15.12 0.88 -10.81
CA TYR A 109 15.09 -0.10 -11.89
C TYR A 109 16.12 -1.22 -11.67
N ARG A 110 17.40 -0.86 -11.42
CA ARG A 110 18.48 -1.83 -11.16
C ARG A 110 18.18 -2.71 -9.94
N GLN A 111 17.77 -2.09 -8.83
CA GLN A 111 17.40 -2.84 -7.62
C GLN A 111 16.25 -3.82 -7.89
N THR A 112 15.25 -3.42 -8.70
CA THR A 112 14.16 -4.32 -9.09
C THR A 112 14.71 -5.53 -9.87
N VAL A 113 15.57 -5.32 -10.86
CA VAL A 113 16.19 -6.40 -11.64
C VAL A 113 17.04 -7.32 -10.76
N ASP A 114 17.83 -6.74 -9.85
CA ASP A 114 18.67 -7.51 -8.93
C ASP A 114 17.83 -8.33 -7.94
N CYS A 115 16.75 -7.77 -7.41
CA CYS A 115 15.78 -8.51 -6.59
C CYS A 115 15.15 -9.65 -7.39
N ALA A 116 14.73 -9.41 -8.62
CA ALA A 116 14.15 -10.46 -9.47
C ALA A 116 15.12 -11.62 -9.68
N LYS A 117 16.37 -11.33 -10.02
CA LYS A 117 17.42 -12.35 -10.18
C LYS A 117 17.70 -13.11 -8.88
N ARG A 118 17.87 -12.37 -7.77
CA ARG A 118 18.19 -12.94 -6.45
C ARG A 118 17.11 -13.89 -5.94
N PHE A 119 15.85 -13.58 -6.15
CA PHE A 119 14.70 -14.35 -5.64
C PHE A 119 14.07 -15.26 -6.68
N GLY A 120 14.65 -15.36 -7.90
CA GLY A 120 14.13 -16.22 -8.96
C GLY A 120 12.75 -15.80 -9.49
N ILE A 121 12.44 -14.51 -9.45
CA ILE A 121 11.18 -13.96 -9.92
C ILE A 121 11.19 -13.90 -11.45
N ALA A 122 10.16 -14.50 -12.07
CA ALA A 122 10.02 -14.50 -13.52
C ALA A 122 9.88 -13.08 -14.08
N HIS A 123 10.77 -12.71 -15.01
CA HIS A 123 10.77 -11.39 -15.62
C HIS A 123 11.39 -11.41 -17.03
N GLN A 124 11.15 -10.34 -17.76
CA GLN A 124 11.77 -10.06 -19.06
C GLN A 124 12.36 -8.65 -19.03
N LEU A 125 13.52 -8.45 -19.63
CA LEU A 125 14.08 -7.13 -19.93
C LEU A 125 13.76 -6.83 -21.40
N LEU A 126 13.12 -5.70 -21.65
CA LEU A 126 12.66 -5.30 -22.97
C LEU A 126 13.41 -4.05 -23.43
N THR A 127 13.80 -4.03 -24.68
CA THR A 127 14.27 -2.83 -25.38
C THR A 127 13.10 -1.89 -25.68
N ALA A 128 13.40 -0.63 -25.98
CA ALA A 128 12.37 0.33 -26.38
C ALA A 128 11.57 -0.11 -27.61
N ASP A 129 12.21 -0.82 -28.57
CA ASP A 129 11.51 -1.36 -29.75
C ASP A 129 10.51 -2.45 -29.37
N GLU A 130 10.90 -3.36 -28.49
CA GLU A 130 10.00 -4.41 -27.99
C GLU A 130 8.83 -3.83 -27.18
N VAL A 131 9.08 -2.79 -26.36
CA VAL A 131 8.01 -2.07 -25.65
C VAL A 131 7.04 -1.44 -26.63
N ARG A 132 7.54 -0.69 -27.64
CA ARG A 132 6.68 -0.06 -28.66
C ARG A 132 5.87 -1.06 -29.49
N GLN A 133 6.43 -2.22 -29.76
CA GLN A 133 5.75 -3.28 -30.48
C GLN A 133 4.64 -3.93 -29.64
N ARG A 134 4.94 -4.25 -28.38
CA ARG A 134 4.00 -4.96 -27.48
C ARG A 134 2.98 -4.05 -26.83
N PHE A 135 3.39 -2.83 -26.49
CA PHE A 135 2.63 -1.84 -25.73
C PHE A 135 2.69 -0.46 -26.41
N PRO A 136 2.12 -0.29 -27.61
CA PRO A 136 2.25 0.92 -28.43
C PRO A 136 1.63 2.18 -27.81
N GLN A 137 0.89 2.05 -26.70
CA GLN A 137 0.40 3.17 -25.92
C GLN A 137 1.49 3.88 -25.13
N PHE A 138 2.65 3.24 -24.84
CA PHE A 138 3.79 3.88 -24.17
C PHE A 138 4.73 4.55 -25.20
N VAL A 139 5.14 5.77 -24.89
CA VAL A 139 6.07 6.57 -25.74
C VAL A 139 7.48 6.46 -25.16
N LEU A 140 8.07 5.26 -25.21
CA LEU A 140 9.45 5.05 -24.78
C LEU A 140 10.42 5.38 -25.92
N GLU A 141 11.42 6.24 -25.65
CA GLU A 141 12.41 6.67 -26.64
C GLU A 141 13.47 5.59 -26.89
N ASN A 142 14.20 5.75 -28.02
CA ASN A 142 15.31 4.86 -28.36
C ASN A 142 16.37 4.87 -27.26
N GLY A 143 16.88 3.67 -26.93
CA GLY A 143 17.82 3.48 -25.82
C GLY A 143 17.17 3.36 -24.44
N GLY A 144 15.86 3.56 -24.32
CA GLY A 144 15.14 3.21 -23.11
C GLY A 144 14.96 1.70 -22.96
N GLU A 145 14.70 1.26 -21.74
CA GLU A 145 14.52 -0.15 -21.36
C GLU A 145 13.28 -0.32 -20.50
N ALA A 146 12.79 -1.54 -20.41
CA ALA A 146 11.75 -1.88 -19.45
C ALA A 146 11.98 -3.24 -18.80
N TYR A 147 11.60 -3.33 -17.54
CA TYR A 147 11.45 -4.57 -16.80
C TYR A 147 9.97 -4.97 -16.84
N LEU A 148 9.66 -6.17 -17.31
CA LEU A 148 8.32 -6.74 -17.33
C LEU A 148 8.23 -7.95 -16.42
N GLU A 149 7.32 -7.90 -15.45
CA GLU A 149 7.02 -8.98 -14.50
C GLU A 149 5.62 -9.54 -14.75
N PRO A 150 5.48 -10.77 -15.29
CA PRO A 150 4.16 -11.36 -15.54
C PRO A 150 3.32 -11.59 -14.28
N GLY A 151 3.98 -11.84 -13.13
CA GLY A 151 3.32 -12.07 -11.84
C GLY A 151 2.83 -10.82 -11.11
N ALA A 152 3.13 -9.64 -11.65
CA ALA A 152 2.64 -8.37 -11.13
C ALA A 152 1.18 -8.10 -11.56
N GLY A 153 0.55 -7.07 -10.99
CA GLY A 153 -0.82 -6.73 -11.36
C GLY A 153 -1.50 -5.74 -10.43
N ILE A 154 -2.81 -5.87 -10.33
CA ILE A 154 -3.71 -4.98 -9.62
C ILE A 154 -4.26 -5.67 -8.38
N LEU A 155 -4.21 -5.01 -7.23
CA LEU A 155 -5.03 -5.32 -6.06
C LEU A 155 -6.15 -4.28 -5.93
N PHE A 156 -7.33 -4.72 -5.47
CA PHE A 156 -8.50 -3.87 -5.21
C PHE A 156 -8.60 -3.59 -3.71
N PRO A 157 -8.05 -2.46 -3.21
CA PRO A 157 -7.84 -2.25 -1.78
C PRO A 157 -9.12 -2.26 -0.97
N GLU A 158 -10.20 -1.64 -1.44
CA GLU A 158 -11.47 -1.62 -0.74
C GLU A 158 -12.08 -3.02 -0.66
N ARG A 159 -12.00 -3.80 -1.75
CA ARG A 159 -12.48 -5.20 -1.78
C ARG A 159 -11.65 -6.07 -0.84
N CYS A 160 -10.32 -5.90 -0.83
CA CYS A 160 -9.42 -6.64 0.06
C CYS A 160 -9.76 -6.40 1.54
N VAL A 161 -9.91 -5.13 1.94
CA VAL A 161 -10.29 -4.76 3.33
C VAL A 161 -11.66 -5.34 3.68
N ALA A 162 -12.66 -5.16 2.82
CA ALA A 162 -14.01 -5.69 3.05
C ALA A 162 -14.02 -7.23 3.16
N ALA A 163 -13.30 -7.93 2.29
CA ALA A 163 -13.18 -9.39 2.32
C ALA A 163 -12.55 -9.90 3.62
N GLN A 164 -11.46 -9.26 4.07
CA GLN A 164 -10.80 -9.59 5.34
C GLN A 164 -11.72 -9.37 6.53
N LEU A 165 -12.41 -8.23 6.60
CA LEU A 165 -13.35 -7.93 7.69
C LEU A 165 -14.56 -8.87 7.68
N SER A 166 -15.10 -9.20 6.51
CA SER A 166 -16.19 -10.16 6.35
C SER A 166 -15.77 -11.54 6.87
N LEU A 167 -14.60 -12.03 6.44
CA LEU A 167 -14.08 -13.33 6.87
C LEU A 167 -13.77 -13.34 8.38
N ALA A 168 -13.26 -12.24 8.94
CA ALA A 168 -13.06 -12.09 10.38
C ALA A 168 -14.40 -12.19 11.15
N GLY A 169 -15.46 -11.50 10.69
CA GLY A 169 -16.78 -11.56 11.26
C GLY A 169 -17.40 -12.97 11.22
N GLN A 170 -17.23 -13.71 10.11
CA GLN A 170 -17.63 -15.12 9.99
C GLN A 170 -16.91 -16.01 11.03
N ASN A 171 -15.72 -15.62 11.46
CA ASN A 171 -14.92 -16.27 12.50
C ASN A 171 -15.06 -15.59 13.86
N ARG A 172 -16.19 -14.93 14.12
CA ARG A 172 -16.59 -14.33 15.41
C ARG A 172 -15.77 -13.14 15.89
N ALA A 173 -15.03 -12.46 15.00
CA ALA A 173 -14.46 -11.17 15.35
C ALA A 173 -15.57 -10.15 15.61
N GLU A 174 -15.43 -9.36 16.66
CA GLU A 174 -16.31 -8.23 16.95
C GLU A 174 -15.73 -6.95 16.34
N LEU A 175 -16.60 -6.03 15.89
CA LEU A 175 -16.21 -4.76 15.30
C LEU A 175 -16.87 -3.59 16.05
N ARG A 176 -16.09 -2.56 16.31
CA ARG A 176 -16.56 -1.25 16.80
C ARG A 176 -16.04 -0.19 15.83
N THR A 177 -16.94 0.33 15.04
CA THR A 177 -16.68 1.40 14.06
C THR A 177 -17.23 2.73 14.57
N ASP A 178 -16.77 3.83 13.97
CA ASP A 178 -17.06 5.21 14.43
C ASP A 178 -16.66 5.39 15.92
N GLU A 179 -15.58 4.71 16.34
CA GLU A 179 -15.11 4.71 17.72
C GLU A 179 -13.61 5.02 17.78
N ILE A 180 -13.27 6.09 18.48
CA ILE A 180 -11.90 6.61 18.52
C ILE A 180 -11.20 6.09 19.78
N VAL A 181 -10.10 5.35 19.58
CA VAL A 181 -9.20 4.97 20.68
C VAL A 181 -8.41 6.20 21.13
N THR A 182 -8.49 6.50 22.42
CA THR A 182 -7.86 7.67 23.05
C THR A 182 -6.67 7.31 23.92
N GLU A 183 -6.62 6.08 24.43
CA GLU A 183 -5.55 5.64 25.34
C GLU A 183 -5.37 4.12 25.29
N ILE A 184 -4.10 3.68 25.37
CA ILE A 184 -3.69 2.27 25.53
C ILE A 184 -2.81 2.19 26.77
N ILE A 185 -3.26 1.43 27.76
CA ILE A 185 -2.59 1.33 29.08
C ILE A 185 -2.17 -0.13 29.28
N THR A 186 -0.90 -0.38 29.48
CA THR A 186 -0.37 -1.71 29.82
C THR A 186 -0.18 -1.86 31.32
N ASN A 187 -0.47 -3.05 31.84
CA ASN A 187 -0.18 -3.43 33.22
C ASN A 187 0.13 -4.93 33.31
N SER A 188 0.40 -5.44 34.51
CA SER A 188 0.74 -6.84 34.73
C SER A 188 -0.38 -7.82 34.32
N ALA A 189 -1.64 -7.40 34.35
CA ALA A 189 -2.81 -8.23 34.02
C ALA A 189 -3.12 -8.24 32.52
N GLY A 190 -2.66 -7.24 31.74
CA GLY A 190 -2.97 -7.13 30.31
C GLY A 190 -2.90 -5.70 29.79
N VAL A 191 -3.71 -5.41 28.81
CA VAL A 191 -3.82 -4.09 28.18
C VAL A 191 -5.26 -3.58 28.32
N ALA A 192 -5.44 -2.34 28.76
CA ALA A 192 -6.71 -1.62 28.72
C ALA A 192 -6.70 -0.63 27.54
N VAL A 193 -7.74 -0.67 26.72
CA VAL A 193 -7.96 0.25 25.60
C VAL A 193 -9.15 1.12 25.94
N ARG A 194 -8.93 2.42 26.04
CA ARG A 194 -9.99 3.42 26.23
C ARG A 194 -10.35 4.06 24.91
N THR A 195 -11.61 4.30 24.73
CA THR A 195 -12.18 4.98 23.57
C THR A 195 -13.01 6.18 24.01
N ASN A 196 -13.50 6.94 23.05
CA ASN A 196 -14.47 8.01 23.30
C ASN A 196 -15.85 7.50 23.73
N ARG A 197 -16.08 6.16 23.72
CA ARG A 197 -17.39 5.56 24.06
C ARG A 197 -17.31 4.53 25.18
N SER A 198 -16.20 3.80 25.33
CA SER A 198 -16.11 2.67 26.24
C SER A 198 -14.66 2.36 26.67
N GLN A 199 -14.51 1.28 27.43
CA GLN A 199 -13.22 0.72 27.80
C GLN A 199 -13.25 -0.81 27.65
N TYR A 200 -12.21 -1.35 27.03
CA TYR A 200 -12.04 -2.77 26.74
C TYR A 200 -10.73 -3.29 27.34
N GLY A 201 -10.70 -4.58 27.68
CA GLY A 201 -9.48 -5.26 28.13
C GLY A 201 -9.00 -6.27 27.10
N ALA A 202 -7.69 -6.47 26.97
CA ALA A 202 -7.11 -7.51 26.14
C ALA A 202 -5.82 -8.10 26.72
N ALA A 203 -5.47 -9.31 26.28
CA ALA A 203 -4.15 -9.87 26.54
C ALA A 203 -3.07 -9.15 25.73
N ALA A 204 -3.38 -8.77 24.49
CA ALA A 204 -2.50 -8.01 23.59
C ALA A 204 -3.28 -7.00 22.73
N VAL A 205 -2.55 -6.05 22.13
CA VAL A 205 -3.09 -5.03 21.22
C VAL A 205 -2.21 -4.94 19.97
N ILE A 206 -2.83 -4.79 18.80
CA ILE A 206 -2.17 -4.40 17.55
C ILE A 206 -2.65 -3.00 17.17
N LEU A 207 -1.71 -2.06 17.03
CA LEU A 207 -1.95 -0.66 16.71
C LEU A 207 -1.52 -0.37 15.25
N THR A 208 -2.50 -0.13 14.38
CA THR A 208 -2.30 0.11 12.93
C THR A 208 -3.13 1.28 12.42
N PRO A 209 -3.03 2.48 13.04
CA PRO A 209 -3.93 3.60 12.78
C PRO A 209 -3.60 4.35 11.48
N GLY A 210 -2.66 3.83 10.66
CA GLY A 210 -2.27 4.43 9.39
C GLY A 210 -1.79 5.88 9.55
N PRO A 211 -2.43 6.87 8.87
CA PRO A 211 -2.01 8.27 8.95
C PRO A 211 -2.10 8.89 10.36
N TRP A 212 -2.86 8.29 11.26
CA TRP A 212 -3.01 8.75 12.65
C TRP A 212 -2.01 8.10 13.62
N MET A 213 -0.81 7.71 13.14
CA MET A 213 0.24 7.11 13.98
C MET A 213 0.97 8.14 14.85
N ALA A 214 1.12 9.38 14.40
CA ALA A 214 1.93 10.40 15.08
C ALA A 214 1.58 10.59 16.59
N PRO A 215 0.31 10.65 17.03
CA PRO A 215 -0.03 10.76 18.45
C PRO A 215 0.48 9.60 19.34
N TRP A 216 0.79 8.45 18.77
CA TRP A 216 1.29 7.27 19.47
C TRP A 216 2.82 7.15 19.44
N ALA A 217 3.48 8.04 18.71
CA ALA A 217 4.92 7.96 18.44
C ALA A 217 5.75 7.88 19.72
N SER A 218 5.57 8.80 20.67
CA SER A 218 6.35 8.84 21.90
C SER A 218 5.90 7.81 22.93
N THR A 219 4.59 7.60 23.05
CA THR A 219 4.03 6.77 24.13
C THR A 219 4.06 5.27 23.84
N ILE A 220 3.94 4.90 22.58
CA ILE A 220 3.92 3.48 22.17
C ILE A 220 5.16 3.14 21.35
N CYS A 221 5.48 3.96 20.31
CA CYS A 221 6.52 3.57 19.36
C CYS A 221 7.94 3.87 19.86
N GLY A 222 8.11 4.77 20.83
CA GLY A 222 9.44 5.22 21.29
C GLY A 222 10.19 6.04 20.25
N LEU A 223 9.44 6.75 19.39
CA LEU A 223 9.93 7.58 18.30
C LEU A 223 9.34 8.99 18.42
N GLY A 224 9.92 9.96 17.74
CA GLY A 224 9.32 11.30 17.62
C GLY A 224 8.19 11.31 16.59
N GLU A 225 7.23 12.22 16.74
CA GLU A 225 6.10 12.36 15.80
C GLU A 225 6.55 12.60 14.36
N ALA A 226 7.66 13.32 14.16
CA ALA A 226 8.25 13.59 12.86
C ALA A 226 8.67 12.34 12.07
N HIS A 227 8.78 11.16 12.73
CA HIS A 227 9.01 9.91 12.04
C HIS A 227 7.78 9.40 11.26
N PHE A 228 6.62 9.99 11.44
CA PHE A 228 5.38 9.58 10.79
C PHE A 228 4.79 10.75 9.99
N ALA A 229 5.55 11.24 9.01
CA ALA A 229 5.11 12.33 8.14
C ALA A 229 3.97 11.88 7.23
N VAL A 230 2.90 12.66 7.18
CA VAL A 230 1.74 12.38 6.33
C VAL A 230 1.78 13.25 5.09
N TYR A 231 1.73 12.61 3.92
CA TYR A 231 1.72 13.26 2.63
C TYR A 231 0.38 13.04 1.94
N ARG A 232 -0.14 14.09 1.30
CA ARG A 232 -1.31 13.98 0.43
C ARG A 232 -0.86 13.53 -0.96
N GLN A 233 -1.57 12.55 -1.51
CA GLN A 233 -1.40 12.08 -2.88
C GLN A 233 -2.67 12.33 -3.66
N THR A 234 -2.55 12.70 -4.95
CA THR A 234 -3.69 12.87 -5.84
C THR A 234 -3.69 11.79 -6.92
N LEU A 235 -4.84 11.18 -7.11
CA LEU A 235 -5.11 10.17 -8.11
C LEU A 235 -6.01 10.77 -9.18
N TYR A 236 -5.69 10.56 -10.45
CA TYR A 236 -6.42 11.12 -11.59
C TYR A 236 -6.91 10.02 -12.51
N TRP A 237 -8.10 10.17 -13.08
CA TRP A 237 -8.66 9.33 -14.15
C TRP A 237 -8.86 10.19 -15.38
N PHE A 238 -8.00 10.01 -16.40
CA PHE A 238 -8.11 10.70 -17.67
C PHE A 238 -8.93 9.89 -18.67
N ALA A 239 -9.79 10.56 -19.41
CA ALA A 239 -10.62 9.93 -20.44
C ALA A 239 -9.76 9.36 -21.56
N LEU A 240 -10.08 8.14 -21.99
CA LEU A 240 -9.54 7.55 -23.21
C LEU A 240 -10.10 8.27 -24.45
N GLN A 241 -9.34 8.25 -25.55
CA GLN A 241 -9.88 8.51 -26.87
C GLN A 241 -10.81 7.35 -27.24
N GLU A 242 -11.65 7.54 -28.25
CA GLU A 242 -12.54 6.49 -28.72
C GLU A 242 -11.79 5.26 -29.24
N ASN A 243 -12.38 4.07 -29.08
CA ASN A 243 -11.88 2.80 -29.59
C ASN A 243 -10.44 2.44 -29.18
N GLN A 244 -10.16 2.46 -27.88
CA GLN A 244 -8.82 2.16 -27.33
C GLN A 244 -8.78 0.81 -26.56
N PRO A 245 -9.02 -0.35 -27.21
CA PRO A 245 -9.02 -1.66 -26.52
C PRO A 245 -7.67 -2.01 -25.88
N ARG A 246 -6.57 -1.44 -26.40
CA ARG A 246 -5.21 -1.66 -25.87
C ARG A 246 -4.98 -1.16 -24.45
N PHE A 247 -5.95 -0.46 -23.85
CA PHE A 247 -5.90 -0.05 -22.46
C PHE A 247 -6.63 -1.01 -21.52
N SER A 248 -7.21 -2.10 -22.01
CA SER A 248 -7.83 -3.11 -21.15
C SER A 248 -6.79 -3.89 -20.33
N PRO A 249 -7.16 -4.51 -19.20
CA PRO A 249 -6.24 -5.30 -18.37
C PRO A 249 -5.55 -6.44 -19.13
N GLU A 250 -6.17 -6.99 -20.16
CA GLU A 250 -5.60 -8.06 -20.99
C GLU A 250 -4.48 -7.58 -21.91
N GLN A 251 -4.43 -6.27 -22.21
CA GLN A 251 -3.50 -5.69 -23.18
C GLN A 251 -2.54 -4.66 -22.58
N MET A 252 -2.77 -4.24 -21.35
CA MET A 252 -1.94 -3.25 -20.67
C MET A 252 -1.57 -3.72 -19.27
N PRO A 253 -0.27 -3.88 -18.95
CA PRO A 253 0.17 -4.12 -17.58
C PRO A 253 -0.02 -2.85 -16.73
N VAL A 254 -0.02 -3.00 -15.39
CA VAL A 254 0.25 -1.86 -14.52
C VAL A 254 1.65 -1.34 -14.82
N PHE A 255 1.90 -0.06 -14.60
CA PHE A 255 3.22 0.48 -14.89
C PHE A 255 3.73 1.46 -13.83
N ILE A 256 5.06 1.53 -13.74
CA ILE A 256 5.81 2.55 -13.01
C ILE A 256 6.83 3.13 -13.99
N TRP A 257 6.85 4.45 -14.12
CA TRP A 257 7.76 5.15 -15.01
C TRP A 257 8.46 6.28 -14.29
N ASN A 258 9.69 6.03 -13.92
CA ASN A 258 10.59 7.04 -13.41
C ASN A 258 11.38 7.61 -14.58
N SER A 259 11.15 8.86 -14.94
CA SER A 259 11.70 9.48 -16.14
C SER A 259 12.30 10.84 -15.83
N ALA A 260 13.54 11.06 -16.29
CA ALA A 260 14.17 12.38 -16.24
C ALA A 260 13.51 13.43 -17.17
N ARG A 261 12.66 12.99 -18.12
CA ARG A 261 11.89 13.89 -19.01
C ARG A 261 10.73 14.58 -18.28
N VAL A 262 10.35 14.08 -17.14
CA VAL A 262 9.27 14.61 -16.31
C VAL A 262 9.81 14.91 -14.92
N GLU A 263 9.31 15.96 -14.29
CA GLU A 263 9.80 16.41 -12.98
C GLU A 263 9.75 15.30 -11.90
N LYS A 264 8.76 14.41 -12.03
CA LYS A 264 8.55 13.28 -11.09
C LYS A 264 8.10 12.05 -11.86
N GLY A 265 8.53 10.89 -11.40
CA GLY A 265 7.99 9.62 -11.86
C GLY A 265 6.47 9.53 -11.67
N PHE A 266 5.82 8.71 -12.47
CA PHE A 266 4.40 8.44 -12.34
C PHE A 266 4.10 6.95 -12.56
N TYR A 267 2.93 6.54 -12.15
CA TYR A 267 2.47 5.17 -12.30
C TYR A 267 1.01 5.15 -12.74
N GLY A 268 0.58 4.02 -13.26
CA GLY A 268 -0.80 3.89 -13.68
C GLY A 268 -1.25 2.44 -13.86
N PHE A 269 -2.51 2.33 -14.21
CA PHE A 269 -3.26 1.08 -14.31
C PHE A 269 -3.96 0.99 -15.65
N PRO A 270 -4.27 -0.20 -16.17
CA PRO A 270 -5.18 -0.32 -17.31
C PRO A 270 -6.55 0.25 -16.99
N SER A 271 -7.34 0.47 -18.01
CA SER A 271 -8.73 0.89 -17.88
C SER A 271 -9.58 -0.26 -17.36
N LEU A 272 -10.25 -0.05 -16.24
CA LEU A 272 -11.19 -1.02 -15.67
C LEU A 272 -12.63 -0.76 -16.13
N ASP A 273 -12.92 0.45 -16.56
CA ASP A 273 -14.26 0.91 -16.98
C ASP A 273 -14.42 1.05 -18.52
N GLY A 274 -13.33 0.85 -19.27
CA GLY A 274 -13.25 1.00 -20.72
C GLY A 274 -13.27 2.45 -21.21
N VAL A 275 -13.34 3.45 -20.31
CA VAL A 275 -13.48 4.87 -20.68
C VAL A 275 -12.45 5.77 -20.06
N SER A 276 -11.73 5.31 -19.01
CA SER A 276 -10.72 6.11 -18.32
C SER A 276 -9.48 5.31 -17.96
N LEU A 277 -8.37 6.01 -17.77
CA LEU A 277 -7.12 5.46 -17.28
C LEU A 277 -6.74 6.16 -15.96
N LYS A 278 -6.53 5.38 -14.91
CA LYS A 278 -6.01 5.89 -13.63
C LYS A 278 -4.51 6.06 -13.71
N VAL A 279 -4.05 7.27 -13.35
CA VAL A 279 -2.61 7.61 -13.20
C VAL A 279 -2.39 8.46 -11.95
N ALA A 280 -1.18 8.41 -11.42
CA ALA A 280 -0.78 9.28 -10.32
C ALA A 280 0.74 9.48 -10.33
N THR A 281 1.17 10.56 -9.68
CA THR A 281 2.59 10.82 -9.39
C THR A 281 2.76 10.92 -7.89
N GLU A 282 3.97 10.68 -7.40
CA GLU A 282 4.30 10.91 -6.01
C GLU A 282 4.31 12.41 -5.71
N GLN A 283 3.62 12.81 -4.64
CA GLN A 283 3.51 14.20 -4.20
C GLN A 283 4.09 14.32 -2.80
N LEU A 284 4.79 15.43 -2.55
CA LEU A 284 5.57 15.63 -1.33
C LEU A 284 5.00 16.77 -0.46
N GLU A 285 3.69 17.02 -0.55
CA GLU A 285 3.01 17.97 0.34
C GLU A 285 2.77 17.33 1.70
N VAL A 286 3.52 17.77 2.70
CA VAL A 286 3.37 17.31 4.09
C VAL A 286 2.14 17.98 4.71
N LEU A 287 1.29 17.18 5.32
CA LEU A 287 0.12 17.66 6.06
C LEU A 287 0.45 17.86 7.54
N SER A 288 -0.09 18.94 8.14
CA SER A 288 -0.02 19.14 9.59
C SER A 288 -0.97 18.22 10.37
N SER A 289 -2.00 17.70 9.73
CA SER A 289 -2.93 16.71 10.27
C SER A 289 -3.48 15.83 9.16
N PRO A 290 -3.62 14.49 9.38
CA PRO A 290 -4.28 13.61 8.43
C PRO A 290 -5.75 13.97 8.16
N ASP A 291 -6.41 14.65 9.10
CA ASP A 291 -7.80 15.09 8.94
C ASP A 291 -7.97 16.19 7.85
N GLN A 292 -6.86 16.75 7.35
CA GLN A 292 -6.82 17.67 6.20
C GLN A 292 -6.59 16.96 4.86
N GLY A 293 -6.64 15.64 4.84
CA GLY A 293 -6.29 14.82 3.66
C GLY A 293 -7.23 14.96 2.48
N SER A 294 -8.53 15.10 2.73
CA SER A 294 -9.55 15.22 1.67
C SER A 294 -9.69 16.69 1.23
N VAL A 295 -9.38 16.95 -0.03
CA VAL A 295 -9.55 18.27 -0.66
C VAL A 295 -10.09 18.13 -2.07
N ALA A 296 -10.82 19.14 -2.53
CA ALA A 296 -11.20 19.25 -3.93
C ALA A 296 -9.95 19.54 -4.79
N ILE A 297 -9.82 18.79 -5.88
CA ILE A 297 -8.72 18.97 -6.82
C ILE A 297 -9.08 20.02 -7.85
N ALA A 298 -8.26 21.07 -7.97
CA ALA A 298 -8.47 22.10 -8.97
C ALA A 298 -8.26 21.52 -10.39
N PRO A 299 -9.12 21.88 -11.36
CA PRO A 299 -8.97 21.39 -12.75
C PRO A 299 -7.60 21.68 -13.36
N GLU A 300 -6.99 22.82 -12.97
CA GLU A 300 -5.67 23.25 -13.41
C GLU A 300 -4.58 22.25 -12.99
N GLN A 301 -4.65 21.68 -11.80
CA GLN A 301 -3.70 20.66 -11.32
C GLN A 301 -3.76 19.40 -12.19
N ALA A 302 -4.96 18.96 -12.57
CA ALA A 302 -5.12 17.81 -13.47
C ALA A 302 -4.58 18.13 -14.89
N GLN A 303 -4.84 19.37 -15.38
CA GLN A 303 -4.36 19.80 -16.69
C GLN A 303 -2.82 19.89 -16.74
N ASP A 304 -2.20 20.43 -15.69
CA ASP A 304 -0.73 20.53 -15.56
C ASP A 304 -0.09 19.14 -15.52
N PHE A 305 -0.64 18.22 -14.73
CA PHE A 305 -0.17 16.83 -14.68
C PHE A 305 -0.33 16.13 -16.04
N TYR A 306 -1.46 16.33 -16.72
CA TYR A 306 -1.66 15.77 -18.06
C TYR A 306 -0.62 16.32 -19.06
N ASN A 307 -0.43 17.63 -19.11
CA ASN A 307 0.48 18.26 -20.06
C ASN A 307 1.95 17.93 -19.80
N GLY A 308 2.35 17.92 -18.53
CA GLY A 308 3.74 17.70 -18.13
C GLY A 308 4.17 16.24 -18.18
N GLN A 309 3.27 15.30 -17.93
CA GLN A 309 3.65 13.89 -17.76
C GLN A 309 2.86 12.95 -18.66
N VAL A 310 1.53 12.98 -18.60
CA VAL A 310 0.70 11.95 -19.25
C VAL A 310 0.81 12.04 -20.78
N ARG A 311 0.62 13.23 -21.35
CA ARG A 311 0.62 13.47 -22.81
C ARG A 311 1.94 13.10 -23.48
N VAL A 312 3.07 13.30 -22.81
CA VAL A 312 4.40 13.02 -23.37
C VAL A 312 4.80 11.56 -23.26
N SER A 313 4.14 10.81 -22.37
CA SER A 313 4.47 9.42 -22.04
C SER A 313 3.45 8.41 -22.59
N LEU A 314 2.19 8.79 -22.72
CA LEU A 314 1.10 7.88 -23.11
C LEU A 314 0.32 8.46 -24.32
N ARG A 315 0.04 7.60 -25.30
CA ARG A 315 -0.85 7.90 -26.44
C ARG A 315 -2.23 7.32 -26.20
N GLY A 316 -3.25 7.96 -26.71
CA GLY A 316 -4.65 7.46 -26.65
C GLY A 316 -5.46 7.99 -25.48
N LEU A 317 -4.94 8.99 -24.75
CA LEU A 317 -5.63 9.72 -23.69
C LEU A 317 -5.99 11.15 -24.15
N THR A 318 -7.00 11.71 -23.52
CA THR A 318 -7.37 13.12 -23.63
C THR A 318 -7.02 13.86 -22.35
N SER A 319 -6.97 15.20 -22.39
CA SER A 319 -6.74 16.02 -21.18
C SER A 319 -7.96 16.08 -20.25
N ARG A 320 -9.08 15.47 -20.61
CA ARG A 320 -10.30 15.47 -19.79
C ARG A 320 -10.12 14.55 -18.59
N CYS A 321 -9.86 15.13 -17.43
CA CYS A 321 -9.91 14.42 -16.15
C CYS A 321 -11.39 14.21 -15.78
N ILE A 322 -11.84 12.97 -15.72
CA ILE A 322 -13.24 12.64 -15.42
C ILE A 322 -13.45 12.38 -13.93
N ARG A 323 -12.38 12.09 -13.20
CA ARG A 323 -12.37 11.89 -11.76
C ARG A 323 -11.01 12.22 -11.20
N ALA A 324 -10.97 12.83 -10.02
CA ALA A 324 -9.78 12.95 -9.19
C ALA A 324 -10.15 12.74 -7.73
N THR A 325 -9.24 12.18 -6.94
CA THR A 325 -9.40 12.04 -5.50
C THR A 325 -8.04 12.10 -4.81
N THR A 326 -8.05 12.35 -3.52
CA THR A 326 -6.82 12.34 -2.71
C THR A 326 -6.74 11.09 -1.86
N CYS A 327 -5.53 10.64 -1.54
CA CYS A 327 -5.27 9.64 -0.51
C CYS A 327 -4.03 10.05 0.30
N LEU A 328 -3.79 9.35 1.41
CA LEU A 328 -2.70 9.66 2.32
C LEU A 328 -1.59 8.63 2.26
N TYR A 329 -0.33 9.10 2.32
CA TYR A 329 0.84 8.27 2.59
C TYR A 329 1.42 8.67 3.94
N THR A 330 1.63 7.69 4.83
CA THR A 330 2.45 7.88 6.02
C THR A 330 3.86 7.40 5.69
N VAL A 331 4.83 8.29 5.75
CA VAL A 331 6.21 8.03 5.34
C VAL A 331 7.12 8.17 6.55
N VAL A 332 8.00 7.20 6.72
CA VAL A 332 9.08 7.24 7.72
C VAL A 332 10.39 7.72 7.05
N PRO A 333 11.38 8.25 7.80
CA PRO A 333 12.53 8.95 7.23
C PRO A 333 13.35 8.14 6.22
N ASP A 334 13.42 6.82 6.38
CA ASP A 334 14.16 5.91 5.49
C ASP A 334 13.27 5.24 4.43
N HIS A 335 12.02 5.67 4.29
CA HIS A 335 11.02 5.13 3.35
C HIS A 335 10.74 3.63 3.51
N ARG A 336 11.11 3.02 4.63
CA ARG A 336 10.77 1.64 4.98
C ARG A 336 9.47 1.57 5.78
N PHE A 337 9.19 0.42 6.38
CA PHE A 337 8.12 0.26 7.37
C PHE A 337 8.71 0.37 8.78
N VAL A 338 7.88 0.72 9.76
CA VAL A 338 8.20 0.52 11.18
C VAL A 338 7.22 -0.47 11.74
N ILE A 339 7.73 -1.63 12.15
CA ILE A 339 6.93 -2.73 12.72
C ILE A 339 7.70 -3.24 13.94
N ASP A 340 7.12 -3.05 15.15
CA ASP A 340 7.78 -3.42 16.39
C ASP A 340 6.76 -3.58 17.53
N HIS A 341 7.23 -3.95 18.72
CA HIS A 341 6.44 -3.88 19.95
C HIS A 341 6.58 -2.50 20.62
N GLY A 342 5.66 -2.19 21.52
CA GLY A 342 5.68 -0.97 22.32
C GLY A 342 6.94 -0.87 23.21
N ILE A 343 7.37 0.36 23.52
CA ILE A 343 8.56 0.59 24.33
C ILE A 343 8.47 -0.01 25.74
N ASP A 344 7.28 0.01 26.33
CA ASP A 344 7.05 -0.41 27.71
C ASP A 344 6.40 -1.81 27.80
N SER A 345 6.06 -2.45 26.66
CA SER A 345 5.35 -3.73 26.69
C SER A 345 5.38 -4.47 25.36
N GLU A 346 5.76 -5.73 25.40
CA GLU A 346 5.63 -6.68 24.28
C GLU A 346 4.17 -7.11 24.02
N ARG A 347 3.21 -6.67 24.85
CA ARG A 347 1.77 -6.90 24.66
C ARG A 347 1.16 -5.94 23.64
N VAL A 348 1.83 -4.86 23.28
CA VAL A 348 1.38 -3.90 22.27
C VAL A 348 2.30 -3.99 21.08
N TRP A 349 1.77 -4.42 19.94
CA TRP A 349 2.44 -4.41 18.66
C TRP A 349 1.96 -3.24 17.81
N PHE A 350 2.82 -2.62 17.05
CA PHE A 350 2.42 -1.54 16.16
C PHE A 350 3.05 -1.68 14.76
N ALA A 351 2.38 -1.11 13.76
CA ALA A 351 2.92 -1.01 12.42
C ALA A 351 2.53 0.30 11.73
N SER A 352 3.54 0.98 11.21
CA SER A 352 3.42 1.99 10.14
C SER A 352 4.04 1.41 8.87
N ALA A 353 3.21 0.77 8.06
CA ALA A 353 3.64 -0.01 6.90
C ALA A 353 3.04 0.56 5.60
N CYS A 354 3.25 1.86 5.36
CA CYS A 354 2.80 2.57 4.17
C CYS A 354 3.96 2.99 3.28
N SER A 355 4.64 4.10 3.60
CA SER A 355 5.75 4.71 2.83
C SER A 355 5.54 4.71 1.31
N GLY A 356 4.28 4.91 0.86
CA GLY A 356 3.89 4.94 -0.55
C GLY A 356 3.72 3.56 -1.23
N HIS A 357 4.23 2.48 -0.64
CA HIS A 357 4.25 1.16 -1.31
C HIS A 357 3.71 0.00 -0.45
N GLY A 358 3.08 0.27 0.71
CA GLY A 358 2.75 -0.73 1.74
C GLY A 358 1.63 -1.72 1.39
N PHE A 359 0.62 -1.33 0.60
CA PHE A 359 -0.60 -2.12 0.45
C PHE A 359 -0.35 -3.56 -0.01
N LYS A 360 0.50 -3.78 -1.00
CA LYS A 360 0.83 -5.12 -1.52
C LYS A 360 1.39 -6.08 -0.48
N HIS A 361 1.97 -5.55 0.60
CA HIS A 361 2.57 -6.32 1.71
C HIS A 361 1.59 -6.54 2.88
N SER A 362 0.47 -5.81 2.91
CA SER A 362 -0.37 -5.66 4.11
C SER A 362 -0.94 -6.96 4.65
N ALA A 363 -1.30 -7.92 3.77
CA ALA A 363 -1.79 -9.23 4.20
C ALA A 363 -0.73 -9.99 5.01
N ALA A 364 0.53 -10.01 4.55
CA ALA A 364 1.63 -10.67 5.25
C ALA A 364 2.04 -9.96 6.53
N VAL A 365 2.04 -8.62 6.53
CA VAL A 365 2.30 -7.82 7.73
C VAL A 365 1.23 -8.07 8.78
N GLY A 366 -0.05 -8.08 8.38
CA GLY A 366 -1.16 -8.36 9.28
C GLY A 366 -1.12 -9.78 9.86
N GLU A 367 -0.81 -10.78 9.04
CA GLU A 367 -0.60 -12.16 9.51
C GLU A 367 0.53 -12.24 10.53
N ALA A 368 1.69 -11.64 10.24
CA ALA A 368 2.85 -11.68 11.13
C ALA A 368 2.59 -10.95 12.46
N LEU A 369 1.86 -9.83 12.44
CA LEU A 369 1.43 -9.14 13.66
C LEU A 369 0.46 -9.99 14.48
N ALA A 370 -0.50 -10.66 13.84
CA ALA A 370 -1.41 -11.57 14.52
C ALA A 370 -0.65 -12.72 15.21
N GLN A 371 0.31 -13.33 14.51
CA GLN A 371 1.18 -14.37 15.06
C GLN A 371 1.96 -13.86 16.27
N LYS A 372 2.63 -12.72 16.15
CA LYS A 372 3.40 -12.13 17.26
C LYS A 372 2.52 -11.82 18.48
N ALA A 373 1.38 -11.20 18.26
CA ALA A 373 0.47 -10.83 19.34
C ALA A 373 -0.16 -12.04 20.06
N LEU A 374 -0.28 -13.18 19.36
CA LEU A 374 -0.77 -14.45 19.90
C LEU A 374 0.36 -15.38 20.41
N GLY A 375 1.62 -14.91 20.43
CA GLY A 375 2.76 -15.68 20.92
C GLY A 375 3.29 -16.74 19.95
N GLU A 376 2.94 -16.66 18.67
CA GLU A 376 3.43 -17.53 17.61
C GLU A 376 4.69 -17.00 16.93
N LEU A 377 5.45 -17.85 16.28
CA LEU A 377 6.55 -17.44 15.41
C LEU A 377 5.98 -16.88 14.11
N PRO A 378 6.42 -15.69 13.66
CA PRO A 378 5.92 -15.10 12.43
C PRO A 378 6.45 -15.86 11.20
N THR A 379 5.59 -16.01 10.20
CA THR A 379 5.93 -16.64 8.92
C THR A 379 6.96 -15.85 8.12
N VAL A 380 7.04 -14.54 8.35
CA VAL A 380 8.01 -13.64 7.72
C VAL A 380 8.82 -12.91 8.79
N ASP A 381 10.09 -12.61 8.48
CA ASP A 381 10.96 -11.87 9.37
C ASP A 381 10.57 -10.38 9.39
N LEU A 382 10.29 -9.85 10.58
CA LEU A 382 9.97 -8.44 10.79
C LEU A 382 11.18 -7.61 11.29
N LEU A 383 12.29 -8.26 11.62
CA LEU A 383 13.49 -7.59 12.19
C LEU A 383 14.03 -6.44 11.30
N PRO A 384 14.03 -6.54 9.95
CA PRO A 384 14.45 -5.44 9.08
C PRO A 384 13.63 -4.16 9.26
N PHE A 385 12.45 -4.26 9.85
CA PHE A 385 11.50 -3.16 10.05
C PHE A 385 11.44 -2.66 11.50
N ALA A 386 12.28 -3.20 12.40
CA ALA A 386 12.31 -2.80 13.81
C ALA A 386 12.76 -1.34 13.97
N ARG A 387 12.20 -0.66 15.00
CA ARG A 387 12.49 0.77 15.29
C ARG A 387 13.94 1.05 15.66
N GLN A 388 14.70 0.04 16.12
CA GLN A 388 16.09 0.21 16.56
C GLN A 388 17.01 0.86 15.51
N ARG A 389 16.65 0.81 14.22
CA ARG A 389 17.42 1.46 13.16
C ARG A 389 17.34 2.99 13.18
N PHE A 390 16.49 3.57 14.01
CA PHE A 390 16.37 5.02 14.25
C PHE A 390 17.02 5.47 15.56
N SER A 391 17.69 4.56 16.28
CA SER A 391 18.39 4.82 17.55
C SER A 391 19.79 5.38 17.31
#